data_0af9599c49cfef70847bb4f99c72a6e3
#
_entry.id   0af9599c49cfef70847bb4f99c72a6e3
#
_cell.length_a   1.000
_cell.length_b   1.000
_cell.length_c   1.000
_cell.angle_alpha   90.00
_cell.angle_beta   90.00
_cell.angle_gamma   90.00
#
_symmetry.space_group_name_H-M   'P 1'
#
loop_
_entity.id
_entity.type
_entity.pdbx_description
1 polymer ?
#
loop_
_entity_poly.entity_id
_entity_poly.type
_entity_poly.pdbx_seq_one_letter_code
_entity_poly.pdbx_strand_id
1 'polypeptide(L)'
;MNSEHVREGVQSAPHRSLFNALGYTKEEMKKPMIGVVCSYNEIVPGHINLDKIAEAVKMGIAEAGGMPVEFPAIAVCDGIAMGHTGMKYSLVTRDLIADSTECMARAHQFDGLVMIPNCDKNVPGLLMAAARVNIPTVFVSGGPMLAGKVRGEKRSLSSMFEAVGEYEAGKINMEELKLYEENVCPTCGSCSGMYTANSMNCLTEVIGMGLPGNGTIPAVYSARIRLAKMAGYAIMDMIEKNIRPRSIMTEAAFRNALTVDMALGCSTNTMLHLPAIAHECGIELKVENANEISAKTPNLCHLAPAGYAYMEDLNEAGGVYAVMKELSKKNLLDLSGITVTGKTMEENIAHARNKDEEIIRPIDKPFMPIGGIAVLKGNLAPDTGVVKRSAVAPEMMVHEGPARVFDCEEDAIAAIKGGKINPGDVVVIRYEGPKGGPGMREMLNPTSAIVGMGLGSTVALITDGRFSGASRGAAIGHVSPEAAVGGPIALIEEGDIISIDIPNYSLNVKLSDEELEKRRRAWKPKKRTDLDGYLVRYRALVTSGNRGAILELPKDWE
;
A
#
# COMPACT_ATOMS: atom_id res chain seq x y z
N MET A 1 -30.33 0.97 -16.02
CA MET A 1 -29.20 0.13 -15.54
C MET A 1 -28.31 -0.23 -16.72
N ASN A 2 -26.99 -0.37 -16.51
CA ASN A 2 -26.07 -0.70 -17.60
C ASN A 2 -26.37 -2.09 -18.19
N SER A 3 -26.68 -3.05 -17.32
CA SER A 3 -26.94 -4.43 -17.72
C SER A 3 -28.20 -4.64 -18.57
N GLU A 4 -29.08 -3.66 -18.70
CA GLU A 4 -30.21 -3.70 -19.61
C GLU A 4 -29.76 -3.93 -21.06
N HIS A 5 -28.61 -3.39 -21.46
CA HIS A 5 -28.03 -3.56 -22.79
C HIS A 5 -27.76 -5.04 -23.16
N VAL A 6 -27.55 -5.91 -22.18
CA VAL A 6 -27.26 -7.34 -22.39
C VAL A 6 -28.40 -8.25 -21.92
N ARG A 7 -29.42 -7.71 -21.24
CA ARG A 7 -30.54 -8.50 -20.67
C ARG A 7 -31.88 -8.24 -21.32
N GLU A 8 -32.13 -7.06 -21.86
CA GLU A 8 -33.44 -6.63 -22.31
C GLU A 8 -33.56 -6.52 -23.83
N GLY A 9 -34.77 -6.60 -24.33
CA GLY A 9 -35.09 -6.48 -25.76
C GLY A 9 -34.77 -7.73 -26.59
N VAL A 10 -35.28 -7.74 -27.83
CA VAL A 10 -35.10 -8.86 -28.77
C VAL A 10 -33.64 -9.01 -29.19
N GLN A 11 -32.92 -7.88 -29.37
CA GLN A 11 -31.54 -7.88 -29.80
C GLN A 11 -30.58 -8.52 -28.77
N SER A 12 -30.96 -8.55 -27.50
CA SER A 12 -30.18 -9.19 -26.42
C SER A 12 -30.51 -10.69 -26.24
N ALA A 13 -31.34 -11.28 -27.10
CA ALA A 13 -31.61 -12.72 -27.03
C ALA A 13 -30.36 -13.61 -27.12
N PRO A 14 -29.34 -13.31 -27.98
CA PRO A 14 -28.08 -14.06 -27.97
C PRO A 14 -27.36 -13.99 -26.62
N HIS A 15 -27.31 -12.81 -25.98
CA HIS A 15 -26.68 -12.62 -24.66
C HIS A 15 -27.39 -13.46 -23.58
N ARG A 16 -28.72 -13.42 -23.54
CA ARG A 16 -29.52 -14.21 -22.62
C ARG A 16 -29.34 -15.73 -22.83
N SER A 17 -29.11 -16.16 -24.08
CA SER A 17 -28.76 -17.55 -24.37
C SER A 17 -27.46 -17.98 -23.68
N LEU A 18 -26.46 -17.08 -23.62
CA LEU A 18 -25.20 -17.32 -22.91
C LEU A 18 -25.41 -17.31 -21.38
N PHE A 19 -26.23 -16.41 -20.84
CA PHE A 19 -26.60 -16.46 -19.41
C PHE A 19 -27.34 -17.73 -19.04
N ASN A 20 -28.21 -18.24 -19.92
CA ASN A 20 -28.84 -19.55 -19.73
C ASN A 20 -27.81 -20.70 -19.69
N ALA A 21 -26.75 -20.63 -20.51
CA ALA A 21 -25.67 -21.61 -20.51
C ALA A 21 -24.86 -21.60 -19.19
N LEU A 22 -24.83 -20.45 -18.49
CA LEU A 22 -24.24 -20.28 -17.16
C LEU A 22 -25.17 -20.74 -16.03
N GLY A 23 -26.42 -21.13 -16.35
CA GLY A 23 -27.40 -21.61 -15.37
C GLY A 23 -28.27 -20.51 -14.74
N TYR A 24 -28.16 -19.25 -15.20
CA TYR A 24 -29.03 -18.20 -14.68
C TYR A 24 -30.48 -18.34 -15.14
N THR A 25 -31.39 -18.14 -14.21
CA THR A 25 -32.83 -18.21 -14.47
C THR A 25 -33.36 -16.89 -15.05
N LYS A 26 -34.55 -16.96 -15.65
CA LYS A 26 -35.23 -15.75 -16.15
C LYS A 26 -35.50 -14.73 -15.04
N GLU A 27 -35.75 -15.20 -13.82
CA GLU A 27 -36.01 -14.33 -12.67
C GLU A 27 -34.75 -13.62 -12.19
N GLU A 28 -33.60 -14.31 -12.18
CA GLU A 28 -32.30 -13.69 -11.87
C GLU A 28 -31.93 -12.65 -12.90
N MET A 29 -32.12 -12.93 -14.19
CA MET A 29 -31.83 -11.99 -15.28
C MET A 29 -32.69 -10.71 -15.27
N LYS A 30 -33.73 -10.60 -14.44
CA LYS A 30 -34.48 -9.34 -14.23
C LYS A 30 -33.85 -8.43 -13.18
N LYS A 31 -32.93 -8.96 -12.36
CA LYS A 31 -32.31 -8.25 -11.23
C LYS A 31 -31.08 -7.44 -11.69
N PRO A 32 -30.67 -6.39 -10.96
CA PRO A 32 -29.39 -5.72 -11.20
C PRO A 32 -28.23 -6.72 -11.21
N MET A 33 -27.34 -6.61 -12.20
CA MET A 33 -26.19 -7.49 -12.36
C MET A 33 -24.96 -6.92 -11.64
N ILE A 34 -24.50 -7.61 -10.61
CA ILE A 34 -23.42 -7.17 -9.73
C ILE A 34 -22.16 -8.00 -9.98
N GLY A 35 -21.10 -7.34 -10.42
CA GLY A 35 -19.78 -7.97 -10.55
C GLY A 35 -19.14 -8.18 -9.18
N VAL A 36 -18.79 -9.41 -8.84
CA VAL A 36 -18.02 -9.76 -7.64
C VAL A 36 -16.58 -10.01 -8.09
N VAL A 37 -15.71 -9.01 -7.85
CA VAL A 37 -14.32 -9.05 -8.29
C VAL A 37 -13.48 -9.71 -7.20
N CYS A 38 -13.25 -11.01 -7.33
CA CYS A 38 -12.57 -11.80 -6.31
C CYS A 38 -11.11 -12.05 -6.67
N SER A 39 -10.20 -11.72 -5.77
CA SER A 39 -8.76 -11.90 -5.96
C SER A 39 -8.25 -13.22 -5.38
N TYR A 40 -9.11 -14.21 -5.19
CA TYR A 40 -8.73 -15.54 -4.69
C TYR A 40 -7.61 -16.16 -5.51
N ASN A 41 -6.64 -16.73 -4.82
CA ASN A 41 -5.61 -17.63 -5.37
C ASN A 41 -4.95 -18.42 -4.23
N GLU A 42 -4.20 -19.46 -4.57
CA GLU A 42 -3.58 -20.39 -3.62
C GLU A 42 -2.10 -20.05 -3.30
N ILE A 43 -1.53 -18.98 -3.90
CA ILE A 43 -0.13 -18.60 -3.68
C ILE A 43 0.03 -17.44 -2.69
N VAL A 44 -0.98 -16.59 -2.53
CA VAL A 44 -0.94 -15.43 -1.64
C VAL A 44 -1.64 -15.76 -0.32
N PRO A 45 -0.96 -15.82 0.83
CA PRO A 45 -1.59 -16.15 2.12
C PRO A 45 -2.77 -15.25 2.48
N GLY A 46 -2.74 -13.99 2.05
CA GLY A 46 -3.84 -13.03 2.22
C GLY A 46 -5.05 -13.30 1.35
N HIS A 47 -4.96 -14.20 0.37
CA HIS A 47 -6.00 -14.42 -0.64
C HIS A 47 -6.62 -15.83 -0.60
N ILE A 48 -6.04 -16.75 0.14
CA ILE A 48 -6.48 -18.15 0.19
C ILE A 48 -7.91 -18.36 0.71
N ASN A 49 -8.47 -17.39 1.42
CA ASN A 49 -9.81 -17.43 1.99
C ASN A 49 -10.81 -16.49 1.30
N LEU A 50 -10.40 -15.81 0.21
CA LEU A 50 -11.28 -14.83 -0.46
C LEU A 50 -12.44 -15.47 -1.20
N ASP A 51 -12.36 -16.74 -1.57
CA ASP A 51 -13.47 -17.55 -2.05
C ASP A 51 -14.66 -17.53 -1.07
N LYS A 52 -14.39 -17.74 0.23
CA LYS A 52 -15.42 -17.69 1.29
C LYS A 52 -16.00 -16.30 1.49
N ILE A 53 -15.17 -15.27 1.33
CA ILE A 53 -15.63 -13.88 1.36
C ILE A 53 -16.55 -13.62 0.15
N ALA A 54 -16.17 -14.07 -1.05
CA ALA A 54 -16.99 -13.93 -2.26
C ALA A 54 -18.34 -14.65 -2.14
N GLU A 55 -18.35 -15.87 -1.58
CA GLU A 55 -19.60 -16.58 -1.29
C GLU A 55 -20.52 -15.79 -0.37
N ALA A 56 -19.99 -15.23 0.73
CA ALA A 56 -20.76 -14.43 1.66
C ALA A 56 -21.29 -13.13 1.01
N VAL A 57 -20.49 -12.48 0.17
CA VAL A 57 -20.91 -11.30 -0.62
C VAL A 57 -22.04 -11.68 -1.57
N LYS A 58 -21.90 -12.79 -2.31
CA LYS A 58 -22.95 -13.27 -3.24
C LYS A 58 -24.26 -13.56 -2.52
N MET A 59 -24.19 -14.17 -1.32
CA MET A 59 -25.40 -14.35 -0.48
C MET A 59 -26.07 -13.01 -0.15
N GLY A 60 -25.29 -12.01 0.32
CA GLY A 60 -25.84 -10.69 0.64
C GLY A 60 -26.46 -10.00 -0.57
N ILE A 61 -25.82 -10.06 -1.75
CA ILE A 61 -26.37 -9.51 -3.00
C ILE A 61 -27.68 -10.20 -3.37
N ALA A 62 -27.73 -11.54 -3.32
CA ALA A 62 -28.90 -12.30 -3.69
C ALA A 62 -30.09 -12.04 -2.74
N GLU A 63 -29.83 -11.99 -1.41
CA GLU A 63 -30.82 -11.64 -0.38
C GLU A 63 -31.39 -10.23 -0.59
N ALA A 64 -30.54 -9.27 -1.03
CA ALA A 64 -30.96 -7.90 -1.32
C ALA A 64 -31.56 -7.71 -2.72
N GLY A 65 -31.76 -8.79 -3.48
CA GLY A 65 -32.46 -8.76 -4.77
C GLY A 65 -31.56 -8.48 -5.99
N GLY A 66 -30.24 -8.65 -5.87
CA GLY A 66 -29.28 -8.56 -6.98
C GLY A 66 -28.97 -9.92 -7.63
N MET A 67 -28.32 -9.89 -8.78
CA MET A 67 -27.75 -11.05 -9.49
C MET A 67 -26.21 -10.97 -9.41
N PRO A 68 -25.57 -11.75 -8.51
CA PRO A 68 -24.11 -11.74 -8.38
C PRO A 68 -23.44 -12.54 -9.50
N VAL A 69 -22.39 -11.97 -10.10
CA VAL A 69 -21.57 -12.62 -11.14
C VAL A 69 -20.10 -12.43 -10.76
N GLU A 70 -19.42 -13.52 -10.41
CA GLU A 70 -18.03 -13.49 -9.98
C GLU A 70 -17.06 -13.54 -11.17
N PHE A 71 -15.98 -12.74 -11.08
CA PHE A 71 -14.83 -12.82 -11.98
C PHE A 71 -13.53 -12.48 -11.22
N PRO A 72 -12.36 -13.01 -11.67
CA PRO A 72 -11.14 -12.89 -10.91
C PRO A 72 -10.42 -11.56 -11.14
N ALA A 73 -9.69 -11.10 -10.10
CA ALA A 73 -8.55 -10.22 -10.22
C ALA A 73 -7.28 -10.95 -9.79
N ILE A 74 -6.13 -10.58 -10.36
CA ILE A 74 -4.83 -11.16 -10.00
C ILE A 74 -4.28 -10.52 -8.73
N ALA A 75 -3.31 -11.20 -8.10
CA ALA A 75 -2.49 -10.65 -7.03
C ALA A 75 -1.11 -11.33 -7.01
N VAL A 76 -0.08 -10.57 -6.61
CA VAL A 76 1.27 -11.06 -6.31
C VAL A 76 1.48 -10.96 -4.80
N CYS A 77 2.12 -11.96 -4.20
CA CYS A 77 2.55 -11.89 -2.81
C CYS A 77 3.91 -11.19 -2.73
N ASP A 78 3.94 -9.97 -2.21
CA ASP A 78 5.17 -9.22 -2.04
C ASP A 78 6.19 -9.95 -1.14
N GLY A 79 5.72 -10.61 -0.08
CA GLY A 79 6.58 -11.39 0.80
C GLY A 79 7.30 -12.54 0.11
N ILE A 80 6.61 -13.29 -0.78
CA ILE A 80 7.21 -14.37 -1.57
C ILE A 80 8.11 -13.83 -2.68
N ALA A 81 7.75 -12.68 -3.26
CA ALA A 81 8.54 -12.04 -4.31
C ALA A 81 9.77 -11.28 -3.79
N MET A 82 9.87 -11.04 -2.47
CA MET A 82 10.91 -10.24 -1.83
C MET A 82 12.30 -10.87 -1.98
N GLY A 83 13.31 -10.03 -2.26
CA GLY A 83 14.71 -10.43 -2.29
C GLY A 83 15.18 -11.16 -3.57
N HIS A 84 14.35 -11.20 -4.60
CA HIS A 84 14.72 -11.72 -5.92
C HIS A 84 14.03 -10.97 -7.06
N THR A 85 14.34 -11.30 -8.31
CA THR A 85 13.85 -10.60 -9.51
C THR A 85 12.31 -10.59 -9.64
N GLY A 86 11.60 -11.52 -9.01
CA GLY A 86 10.13 -11.55 -8.96
C GLY A 86 9.52 -10.27 -8.37
N MET A 87 10.25 -9.57 -7.49
CA MET A 87 9.75 -8.33 -6.87
C MET A 87 9.54 -7.19 -7.87
N LYS A 88 10.20 -7.23 -9.04
CA LYS A 88 9.95 -6.29 -10.15
C LYS A 88 8.52 -6.41 -10.70
N TYR A 89 7.88 -7.56 -10.54
CA TYR A 89 6.51 -7.82 -11.01
C TYR A 89 5.44 -7.44 -9.99
N SER A 90 5.78 -7.02 -8.78
CA SER A 90 4.80 -6.63 -7.78
C SER A 90 4.07 -5.33 -8.16
N LEU A 91 4.75 -4.18 -8.19
CA LEU A 91 4.09 -2.88 -8.46
C LEU A 91 3.41 -2.84 -9.84
N VAL A 92 4.02 -3.45 -10.84
CA VAL A 92 3.46 -3.45 -12.20
C VAL A 92 2.08 -4.12 -12.27
N THR A 93 1.75 -5.01 -11.33
CA THR A 93 0.42 -5.63 -11.27
C THR A 93 -0.67 -4.68 -10.81
N ARG A 94 -0.35 -3.57 -10.12
CA ARG A 94 -1.34 -2.57 -9.72
C ARG A 94 -2.11 -2.03 -10.93
N ASP A 95 -1.39 -1.62 -11.96
CA ASP A 95 -1.97 -1.09 -13.18
C ASP A 95 -2.65 -2.19 -14.01
N LEU A 96 -2.06 -3.39 -14.10
CA LEU A 96 -2.69 -4.55 -14.75
C LEU A 96 -4.02 -4.95 -14.10
N ILE A 97 -4.10 -4.90 -12.77
CA ILE A 97 -5.33 -5.17 -12.02
C ILE A 97 -6.38 -4.12 -12.39
N ALA A 98 -5.99 -2.84 -12.41
CA ALA A 98 -6.87 -1.74 -12.80
C ALA A 98 -7.39 -1.95 -14.23
N ASP A 99 -6.50 -2.17 -15.18
CA ASP A 99 -6.81 -2.33 -16.62
C ASP A 99 -7.72 -3.54 -16.86
N SER A 100 -7.36 -4.71 -16.33
CA SER A 100 -8.13 -5.94 -16.53
C SER A 100 -9.51 -5.86 -15.90
N THR A 101 -9.63 -5.29 -14.71
CA THR A 101 -10.92 -5.12 -14.02
C THR A 101 -11.80 -4.11 -14.75
N GLU A 102 -11.24 -3.01 -15.25
CA GLU A 102 -11.96 -2.05 -16.08
C GLU A 102 -12.50 -2.72 -17.35
N CYS A 103 -11.65 -3.48 -18.07
CA CYS A 103 -12.06 -4.20 -19.28
C CYS A 103 -13.23 -5.15 -19.00
N MET A 104 -13.14 -5.95 -17.94
CA MET A 104 -14.21 -6.89 -17.56
C MET A 104 -15.50 -6.15 -17.21
N ALA A 105 -15.41 -5.10 -16.39
CA ALA A 105 -16.58 -4.37 -15.93
C ALA A 105 -17.31 -3.67 -17.08
N ARG A 106 -16.57 -3.01 -17.97
CA ARG A 106 -17.14 -2.31 -19.13
C ARG A 106 -17.69 -3.25 -20.19
N ALA A 107 -16.96 -4.34 -20.50
CA ALA A 107 -17.38 -5.30 -21.54
C ALA A 107 -18.70 -6.01 -21.16
N HIS A 108 -18.89 -6.33 -19.87
CA HIS A 108 -20.06 -7.08 -19.41
C HIS A 108 -21.19 -6.21 -18.82
N GLN A 109 -21.02 -4.88 -18.83
CA GLN A 109 -22.06 -3.91 -18.48
C GLN A 109 -22.68 -4.10 -17.09
N PHE A 110 -21.84 -4.33 -16.06
CA PHE A 110 -22.33 -4.45 -14.68
C PHE A 110 -23.00 -3.15 -14.18
N ASP A 111 -24.00 -3.32 -13.30
CA ASP A 111 -24.71 -2.21 -12.65
C ASP A 111 -23.98 -1.73 -11.38
N GLY A 112 -23.21 -2.60 -10.76
CA GLY A 112 -22.39 -2.31 -9.58
C GLY A 112 -21.31 -3.38 -9.40
N LEU A 113 -20.33 -3.09 -8.54
CA LEU A 113 -19.20 -3.98 -8.24
C LEU A 113 -19.01 -4.14 -6.74
N VAL A 114 -18.71 -5.36 -6.30
CA VAL A 114 -18.10 -5.60 -4.99
C VAL A 114 -16.68 -6.09 -5.22
N MET A 115 -15.71 -5.33 -4.73
CA MET A 115 -14.29 -5.61 -4.89
C MET A 115 -13.73 -6.30 -3.66
N ILE A 116 -13.08 -7.46 -3.84
CA ILE A 116 -12.56 -8.31 -2.78
C ILE A 116 -11.04 -8.42 -2.89
N PRO A 117 -10.31 -7.37 -2.49
CA PRO A 117 -8.85 -7.38 -2.43
C PRO A 117 -8.33 -7.87 -1.07
N ASN A 118 -7.00 -8.00 -0.94
CA ASN A 118 -6.36 -8.01 0.38
C ASN A 118 -4.88 -7.59 0.38
N CYS A 119 -4.13 -7.79 -0.70
CA CYS A 119 -2.67 -7.57 -0.73
C CYS A 119 -2.26 -6.21 -1.27
N ASP A 120 -0.97 -5.92 -1.17
CA ASP A 120 -0.31 -4.61 -1.31
C ASP A 120 -0.67 -3.83 -2.58
N LYS A 121 -0.65 -4.49 -3.74
CA LYS A 121 -0.89 -3.83 -5.04
C LYS A 121 -2.30 -4.07 -5.55
N ASN A 122 -2.94 -5.09 -5.00
CA ASN A 122 -4.30 -5.48 -5.36
C ASN A 122 -5.34 -4.46 -4.84
N VAL A 123 -5.19 -4.00 -3.58
CA VAL A 123 -6.08 -2.97 -3.02
C VAL A 123 -6.04 -1.68 -3.84
N PRO A 124 -4.88 -1.02 -4.06
CA PRO A 124 -4.84 0.21 -4.85
C PRO A 124 -5.21 -0.01 -6.32
N GLY A 125 -4.86 -1.14 -6.93
CA GLY A 125 -5.24 -1.45 -8.31
C GLY A 125 -6.76 -1.52 -8.50
N LEU A 126 -7.48 -2.15 -7.58
CA LEU A 126 -8.94 -2.20 -7.62
C LEU A 126 -9.58 -0.84 -7.30
N LEU A 127 -8.98 -0.01 -6.41
CA LEU A 127 -9.44 1.37 -6.19
C LEU A 127 -9.28 2.23 -7.46
N MET A 128 -8.18 2.08 -8.20
CA MET A 128 -7.98 2.72 -9.51
C MET A 128 -9.05 2.27 -10.50
N ALA A 129 -9.34 0.96 -10.59
CA ALA A 129 -10.40 0.43 -11.45
C ALA A 129 -11.78 1.00 -11.08
N ALA A 130 -12.11 1.06 -9.78
CA ALA A 130 -13.37 1.64 -9.31
C ALA A 130 -13.52 3.11 -9.71
N ALA A 131 -12.43 3.90 -9.61
CA ALA A 131 -12.40 5.29 -10.06
C ALA A 131 -12.64 5.43 -11.58
N ARG A 132 -11.99 4.59 -12.39
CA ARG A 132 -12.11 4.61 -13.86
C ARG A 132 -13.50 4.21 -14.33
N VAL A 133 -14.03 3.11 -13.81
CA VAL A 133 -15.35 2.57 -14.22
C VAL A 133 -16.47 3.46 -13.70
N ASN A 134 -16.35 3.97 -12.49
CA ASN A 134 -17.25 4.91 -11.83
C ASN A 134 -18.74 4.49 -11.84
N ILE A 135 -18.98 3.20 -11.57
CA ILE A 135 -20.32 2.68 -11.21
C ILE A 135 -20.34 2.37 -9.71
N PRO A 136 -21.52 2.24 -9.07
CA PRO A 136 -21.61 1.89 -7.65
C PRO A 136 -20.66 0.76 -7.29
N THR A 137 -19.82 0.95 -6.28
CA THR A 137 -18.75 -0.01 -5.93
C THR A 137 -18.48 0.01 -4.43
N VAL A 138 -18.42 -1.18 -3.82
CA VAL A 138 -18.09 -1.40 -2.40
C VAL A 138 -16.86 -2.27 -2.29
N PHE A 139 -16.01 -1.99 -1.30
CA PHE A 139 -14.84 -2.82 -0.98
C PHE A 139 -15.08 -3.65 0.28
N VAL A 140 -14.70 -4.90 0.23
CA VAL A 140 -14.56 -5.78 1.39
C VAL A 140 -13.29 -6.58 1.30
N SER A 141 -12.30 -6.24 2.11
CA SER A 141 -10.98 -6.90 2.13
C SER A 141 -11.02 -8.24 2.84
N GLY A 142 -10.03 -9.09 2.56
CA GLY A 142 -9.88 -10.39 3.24
C GLY A 142 -9.53 -10.30 4.73
N GLY A 143 -8.98 -9.17 5.17
CA GLY A 143 -8.56 -8.91 6.54
C GLY A 143 -7.11 -9.34 6.85
N PRO A 144 -6.51 -8.81 7.94
CA PRO A 144 -5.17 -9.16 8.39
C PRO A 144 -5.12 -10.56 9.02
N MET A 145 -3.95 -11.21 8.93
CA MET A 145 -3.67 -12.39 9.75
C MET A 145 -3.44 -11.99 11.21
N LEU A 146 -3.57 -12.95 12.12
CA LEU A 146 -3.16 -12.78 13.51
C LEU A 146 -1.63 -12.70 13.60
N ALA A 147 -1.12 -12.03 14.63
CA ALA A 147 0.30 -12.06 14.95
C ALA A 147 0.71 -13.47 15.40
N GLY A 148 1.88 -13.91 14.98
CA GLY A 148 2.49 -15.13 15.46
C GLY A 148 3.01 -14.99 16.89
N LYS A 149 3.40 -16.11 17.49
CA LYS A 149 4.02 -16.11 18.83
C LYS A 149 5.28 -16.95 18.81
N VAL A 150 6.39 -16.35 19.20
CA VAL A 150 7.66 -17.04 19.42
C VAL A 150 8.09 -16.77 20.85
N ARG A 151 8.28 -17.82 21.66
CA ARG A 151 8.63 -17.72 23.08
C ARG A 151 7.70 -16.81 23.91
N GLY A 152 6.39 -16.82 23.56
CA GLY A 152 5.38 -16.02 24.25
C GLY A 152 5.23 -14.57 23.77
N GLU A 153 6.15 -14.08 22.94
CA GLU A 153 6.10 -12.72 22.37
C GLU A 153 5.45 -12.73 21.00
N LYS A 154 4.64 -11.70 20.72
CA LYS A 154 4.05 -11.50 19.39
C LYS A 154 5.15 -11.22 18.36
N ARG A 155 5.05 -11.86 17.20
CA ARG A 155 5.98 -11.75 16.06
C ARG A 155 5.21 -11.71 14.75
N SER A 156 5.88 -11.29 13.70
CA SER A 156 5.32 -11.21 12.34
C SER A 156 6.37 -11.58 11.30
N LEU A 157 6.00 -11.55 10.03
CA LEU A 157 6.91 -11.81 8.91
C LEU A 157 8.18 -10.93 8.96
N SER A 158 8.09 -9.67 9.41
CA SER A 158 9.30 -8.82 9.56
C SER A 158 10.28 -9.40 10.58
N SER A 159 9.79 -10.01 11.65
CA SER A 159 10.63 -10.70 12.64
C SER A 159 11.36 -11.91 12.05
N MET A 160 10.77 -12.59 11.04
CA MET A 160 11.44 -13.67 10.32
C MET A 160 12.64 -13.15 9.52
N PHE A 161 12.48 -12.02 8.82
CA PHE A 161 13.59 -11.40 8.08
C PHE A 161 14.72 -10.94 9.02
N GLU A 162 14.37 -10.40 10.19
CA GLU A 162 15.34 -10.03 11.23
C GLU A 162 16.07 -11.29 11.77
N ALA A 163 15.31 -12.37 12.05
CA ALA A 163 15.87 -13.63 12.53
C ALA A 163 16.86 -14.29 11.53
N VAL A 164 16.60 -14.16 10.21
CA VAL A 164 17.59 -14.58 9.20
C VAL A 164 18.89 -13.81 9.36
N GLY A 165 18.84 -12.48 9.55
CA GLY A 165 20.03 -11.68 9.80
C GLY A 165 20.75 -12.04 11.11
N GLU A 166 20.01 -12.35 12.18
CA GLU A 166 20.56 -12.81 13.46
C GLU A 166 21.24 -14.18 13.34
N TYR A 167 20.64 -15.09 12.55
CA TYR A 167 21.25 -16.40 12.26
C TYR A 167 22.56 -16.25 11.48
N GLU A 168 22.59 -15.43 10.45
CA GLU A 168 23.80 -15.16 9.65
C GLU A 168 24.91 -14.48 10.48
N ALA A 169 24.50 -13.66 11.47
CA ALA A 169 25.42 -13.05 12.44
C ALA A 169 25.84 -14.01 13.59
N GLY A 170 25.37 -15.26 13.58
CA GLY A 170 25.68 -16.26 14.62
C GLY A 170 25.04 -15.98 15.99
N LYS A 171 24.03 -15.12 16.08
CA LYS A 171 23.33 -14.75 17.31
C LYS A 171 22.27 -15.77 17.72
N ILE A 172 21.67 -16.45 16.74
CA ILE A 172 20.71 -17.54 16.96
C ILE A 172 21.15 -18.78 16.17
N ASN A 173 20.69 -19.96 16.59
CA ASN A 173 20.98 -21.21 15.91
C ASN A 173 19.85 -21.63 14.94
N MET A 174 20.05 -22.73 14.21
CA MET A 174 19.09 -23.24 13.22
C MET A 174 17.76 -23.68 13.87
N GLU A 175 17.78 -24.18 15.10
CA GLU A 175 16.57 -24.61 15.82
C GLU A 175 15.70 -23.38 16.14
N GLU A 176 16.32 -22.30 16.59
CA GLU A 176 15.63 -21.04 16.85
C GLU A 176 15.08 -20.43 15.56
N LEU A 177 15.84 -20.44 14.47
CA LEU A 177 15.38 -19.95 13.17
C LEU A 177 14.13 -20.70 12.68
N LYS A 178 14.11 -22.05 12.81
CA LYS A 178 12.93 -22.87 12.49
C LYS A 178 11.72 -22.54 13.36
N LEU A 179 11.95 -22.22 14.64
CA LEU A 179 10.86 -21.81 15.52
C LEU A 179 10.17 -20.52 15.03
N TYR A 180 10.96 -19.55 14.51
CA TYR A 180 10.39 -18.36 13.85
C TYR A 180 9.63 -18.76 12.58
N GLU A 181 10.25 -19.55 11.69
CA GLU A 181 9.68 -19.96 10.41
C GLU A 181 8.29 -20.59 10.56
N GLU A 182 8.10 -21.44 11.57
CA GLU A 182 6.85 -22.17 11.79
C GLU A 182 5.76 -21.34 12.49
N ASN A 183 6.11 -20.23 13.18
CA ASN A 183 5.18 -19.58 14.10
C ASN A 183 4.85 -18.11 13.80
N VAL A 184 5.60 -17.41 12.94
CA VAL A 184 5.38 -15.96 12.71
C VAL A 184 4.19 -15.62 11.83
N CYS A 185 3.70 -16.59 11.03
CA CYS A 185 2.54 -16.43 10.14
C CYS A 185 1.49 -17.52 10.44
N PRO A 186 0.71 -17.40 11.53
CA PRO A 186 -0.08 -18.52 12.04
C PRO A 186 -1.42 -18.73 11.31
N THR A 187 -1.90 -17.74 10.54
CA THR A 187 -3.23 -17.80 9.90
C THR A 187 -3.17 -17.26 8.47
N CYS A 188 -4.25 -17.47 7.70
CA CYS A 188 -4.48 -16.71 6.48
C CYS A 188 -4.74 -15.24 6.80
N GLY A 189 -4.65 -14.38 5.80
CA GLY A 189 -4.82 -12.94 5.90
C GLY A 189 -3.65 -12.16 5.30
N SER A 190 -3.79 -10.85 5.15
CA SER A 190 -2.67 -9.95 4.88
C SER A 190 -1.71 -9.92 6.08
N CYS A 191 -0.57 -9.24 5.96
CA CYS A 191 0.39 -9.17 7.07
C CYS A 191 -0.26 -8.72 8.38
N SER A 192 0.28 -9.15 9.55
CA SER A 192 -0.28 -8.80 10.85
C SER A 192 0.05 -7.39 11.35
N GLY A 193 1.08 -6.73 10.79
CA GLY A 193 1.50 -5.36 11.14
C GLY A 193 0.92 -4.28 10.23
N MET A 194 1.23 -3.01 10.52
CA MET A 194 0.85 -1.85 9.69
C MET A 194 1.82 -1.70 8.50
N TYR A 195 1.79 -2.72 7.63
CA TYR A 195 2.53 -2.77 6.37
C TYR A 195 1.63 -2.29 5.24
N THR A 196 2.07 -2.38 3.98
CA THR A 196 1.38 -1.76 2.85
C THR A 196 -0.05 -2.25 2.66
N ALA A 197 -0.29 -3.56 2.71
CA ALA A 197 -1.63 -4.14 2.56
C ALA A 197 -2.63 -3.56 3.57
N ASN A 198 -2.27 -3.60 4.87
CA ASN A 198 -3.12 -3.09 5.94
C ASN A 198 -3.26 -1.57 5.92
N SER A 199 -2.19 -0.84 5.56
CA SER A 199 -2.27 0.61 5.33
C SER A 199 -3.34 0.93 4.29
N MET A 200 -3.29 0.29 3.12
CA MET A 200 -4.26 0.55 2.05
C MET A 200 -5.67 0.06 2.41
N ASN A 201 -5.82 -1.07 3.12
CA ASN A 201 -7.11 -1.54 3.60
C ASN A 201 -7.75 -0.58 4.63
N CYS A 202 -6.96 -0.02 5.55
CA CYS A 202 -7.42 1.01 6.49
C CYS A 202 -7.79 2.30 5.74
N LEU A 203 -6.96 2.76 4.81
CA LEU A 203 -7.23 3.98 4.05
C LEU A 203 -8.43 3.83 3.10
N THR A 204 -8.72 2.64 2.60
CA THR A 204 -9.97 2.34 1.87
C THR A 204 -11.22 2.63 2.71
N GLU A 205 -11.16 2.27 4.01
CA GLU A 205 -12.21 2.58 4.99
C GLU A 205 -12.31 4.10 5.26
N VAL A 206 -11.16 4.78 5.42
CA VAL A 206 -11.10 6.24 5.64
C VAL A 206 -11.63 7.03 4.45
N ILE A 207 -11.28 6.64 3.23
CA ILE A 207 -11.80 7.25 2.00
C ILE A 207 -13.32 7.09 1.90
N GLY A 208 -13.88 6.07 2.55
CA GLY A 208 -15.31 5.76 2.54
C GLY A 208 -15.72 4.70 1.53
N MET A 209 -14.78 3.99 0.90
CA MET A 209 -15.02 2.92 -0.08
C MET A 209 -15.21 1.54 0.57
N GLY A 210 -14.83 1.36 1.83
CA GLY A 210 -15.02 0.16 2.64
C GLY A 210 -15.99 0.38 3.80
N LEU A 211 -16.67 -0.68 4.23
CA LEU A 211 -17.50 -0.65 5.43
C LEU A 211 -16.66 -0.55 6.71
N PRO A 212 -17.25 -0.07 7.84
CA PRO A 212 -16.56 -0.02 9.14
C PRO A 212 -15.95 -1.37 9.54
N GLY A 213 -14.66 -1.37 9.87
CA GLY A 213 -13.90 -2.57 10.20
C GLY A 213 -13.26 -3.27 9.00
N ASN A 214 -13.41 -2.72 7.80
CA ASN A 214 -12.78 -3.28 6.59
C ASN A 214 -11.28 -3.47 6.75
N GLY A 215 -10.57 -2.49 7.30
CA GLY A 215 -9.12 -2.52 7.44
C GLY A 215 -8.60 -3.35 8.60
N THR A 216 -9.40 -3.64 9.63
CA THR A 216 -8.87 -4.15 10.90
C THR A 216 -9.42 -5.50 11.36
N ILE A 217 -10.65 -5.88 11.01
CA ILE A 217 -11.20 -7.17 11.41
C ILE A 217 -10.31 -8.31 10.89
N PRO A 218 -9.74 -9.17 11.74
CA PRO A 218 -8.91 -10.29 11.30
C PRO A 218 -9.62 -11.24 10.32
N ALA A 219 -8.85 -11.80 9.40
CA ALA A 219 -9.35 -12.70 8.35
C ALA A 219 -10.12 -13.91 8.89
N VAL A 220 -9.67 -14.44 10.03
CA VAL A 220 -10.23 -15.66 10.65
C VAL A 220 -11.43 -15.40 11.56
N TYR A 221 -11.82 -14.14 11.79
CA TYR A 221 -12.94 -13.80 12.64
C TYR A 221 -14.28 -13.95 11.90
N SER A 222 -15.30 -14.51 12.57
CA SER A 222 -16.66 -14.59 12.02
C SER A 222 -17.24 -13.22 11.65
N ALA A 223 -16.76 -12.14 12.28
CA ALA A 223 -17.13 -10.76 11.96
C ALA A 223 -16.76 -10.40 10.51
N ARG A 224 -15.67 -10.97 9.95
CA ARG A 224 -15.26 -10.76 8.56
C ARG A 224 -16.31 -11.31 7.57
N ILE A 225 -16.87 -12.48 7.85
CA ILE A 225 -17.97 -13.06 7.03
C ILE A 225 -19.24 -12.22 7.12
N ARG A 226 -19.60 -11.71 8.32
CA ARG A 226 -20.74 -10.80 8.45
C ARG A 226 -20.52 -9.51 7.66
N LEU A 227 -19.31 -8.93 7.71
CA LEU A 227 -18.96 -7.74 6.93
C LEU A 227 -19.10 -7.98 5.43
N ALA A 228 -18.70 -9.16 4.94
CA ALA A 228 -18.85 -9.56 3.54
C ALA A 228 -20.33 -9.59 3.10
N LYS A 229 -21.22 -10.16 3.92
CA LYS A 229 -22.66 -10.13 3.64
C LYS A 229 -23.20 -8.70 3.62
N MET A 230 -22.78 -7.87 4.59
CA MET A 230 -23.18 -6.45 4.65
C MET A 230 -22.72 -5.67 3.42
N ALA A 231 -21.54 -6.00 2.84
CA ALA A 231 -21.10 -5.39 1.59
C ALA A 231 -22.03 -5.74 0.42
N GLY A 232 -22.58 -6.96 0.41
CA GLY A 232 -23.62 -7.38 -0.54
C GLY A 232 -24.93 -6.58 -0.40
N TYR A 233 -25.34 -6.22 0.81
CA TYR A 233 -26.49 -5.34 1.01
C TYR A 233 -26.16 -3.90 0.60
N ALA A 234 -25.01 -3.39 1.02
CA ALA A 234 -24.61 -2.02 0.75
C ALA A 234 -24.50 -1.69 -0.75
N ILE A 235 -24.03 -2.62 -1.59
CA ILE A 235 -23.95 -2.36 -3.03
C ILE A 235 -25.35 -2.17 -3.64
N MET A 236 -26.37 -2.89 -3.16
CA MET A 236 -27.74 -2.73 -3.66
C MET A 236 -28.30 -1.36 -3.27
N ASP A 237 -28.10 -0.91 -2.04
CA ASP A 237 -28.45 0.44 -1.59
C ASP A 237 -27.75 1.53 -2.39
N MET A 238 -26.46 1.34 -2.71
CA MET A 238 -25.69 2.29 -3.52
C MET A 238 -26.21 2.41 -4.96
N ILE A 239 -26.67 1.30 -5.55
CA ILE A 239 -27.27 1.31 -6.89
C ILE A 239 -28.58 2.11 -6.85
N GLU A 240 -29.44 1.86 -5.87
CA GLU A 240 -30.70 2.58 -5.70
C GLU A 240 -30.47 4.10 -5.53
N LYS A 241 -29.48 4.48 -4.70
CA LYS A 241 -29.12 5.87 -4.43
C LYS A 241 -28.19 6.50 -5.47
N ASN A 242 -27.74 5.73 -6.46
CA ASN A 242 -26.75 6.12 -7.47
C ASN A 242 -25.46 6.73 -6.88
N ILE A 243 -24.96 6.16 -5.76
CA ILE A 243 -23.71 6.57 -5.14
C ILE A 243 -22.56 5.91 -5.87
N ARG A 244 -21.64 6.73 -6.41
CA ARG A 244 -20.54 6.27 -7.28
C ARG A 244 -19.17 6.58 -6.67
N PRO A 245 -18.10 5.85 -7.02
CA PRO A 245 -16.77 6.04 -6.47
C PRO A 245 -16.26 7.48 -6.49
N ARG A 246 -16.40 8.22 -7.59
CA ARG A 246 -15.93 9.61 -7.68
C ARG A 246 -16.72 10.60 -6.84
N SER A 247 -17.93 10.26 -6.37
CA SER A 247 -18.65 11.06 -5.39
C SER A 247 -18.18 10.81 -3.94
N ILE A 248 -17.48 9.69 -3.71
CA ILE A 248 -16.87 9.32 -2.42
C ILE A 248 -15.40 9.72 -2.39
N MET A 249 -14.65 9.35 -3.40
CA MET A 249 -13.20 9.59 -3.54
C MET A 249 -12.93 11.05 -3.97
N THR A 250 -13.26 11.99 -3.10
CA THR A 250 -13.07 13.43 -3.29
C THR A 250 -11.71 13.89 -2.78
N GLU A 251 -11.30 15.12 -3.09
CA GLU A 251 -10.09 15.73 -2.54
C GLU A 251 -10.10 15.70 -1.00
N ALA A 252 -11.24 16.01 -0.37
CA ALA A 252 -11.41 15.94 1.08
C ALA A 252 -11.19 14.52 1.61
N ALA A 253 -11.70 13.49 0.93
CA ALA A 253 -11.49 12.09 1.30
C ALA A 253 -10.01 11.68 1.24
N PHE A 254 -9.26 12.14 0.21
CA PHE A 254 -7.81 11.89 0.13
C PHE A 254 -7.02 12.67 1.19
N ARG A 255 -7.43 13.91 1.53
CA ARG A 255 -6.83 14.65 2.65
C ARG A 255 -7.08 13.93 4.00
N ASN A 256 -8.28 13.40 4.23
CA ASN A 256 -8.59 12.56 5.38
C ASN A 256 -7.71 11.29 5.38
N ALA A 257 -7.54 10.65 4.23
CA ALA A 257 -6.67 9.48 4.12
C ALA A 257 -5.22 9.80 4.53
N LEU A 258 -4.64 10.91 4.04
CA LEU A 258 -3.32 11.37 4.45
C LEU A 258 -3.26 11.70 5.95
N THR A 259 -4.30 12.31 6.52
CA THR A 259 -4.35 12.63 7.95
C THR A 259 -4.35 11.35 8.81
N VAL A 260 -5.17 10.37 8.46
CA VAL A 260 -5.22 9.09 9.19
C VAL A 260 -3.95 8.27 8.96
N ASP A 261 -3.37 8.32 7.77
CA ASP A 261 -2.06 7.74 7.44
C ASP A 261 -0.97 8.22 8.42
N MET A 262 -0.90 9.55 8.65
CA MET A 262 0.03 10.17 9.61
C MET A 262 -0.23 9.71 11.05
N ALA A 263 -1.50 9.59 11.44
CA ALA A 263 -1.88 9.19 12.79
C ALA A 263 -1.61 7.70 13.07
N LEU A 264 -1.84 6.83 12.09
CA LEU A 264 -1.56 5.39 12.18
C LEU A 264 -0.07 5.06 12.02
N GLY A 265 0.72 5.91 11.35
CA GLY A 265 2.08 5.60 10.94
C GLY A 265 2.12 4.48 9.91
N CYS A 266 1.39 4.63 8.82
CA CYS A 266 1.26 3.66 7.74
C CYS A 266 2.59 3.42 6.99
N SER A 267 2.54 2.59 5.96
CA SER A 267 3.66 2.33 5.07
C SER A 267 3.95 3.54 4.16
N THR A 268 5.22 3.81 3.88
CA THR A 268 5.63 4.82 2.89
C THR A 268 5.04 4.58 1.50
N ASN A 269 4.63 3.36 1.18
CA ASN A 269 3.97 3.00 -0.08
C ASN A 269 2.64 3.72 -0.28
N THR A 270 1.98 4.22 0.77
CA THR A 270 0.77 5.05 0.66
C THR A 270 1.05 6.34 -0.12
N MET A 271 2.27 6.91 0.03
CA MET A 271 2.72 8.09 -0.73
C MET A 271 2.91 7.81 -2.23
N LEU A 272 2.88 6.54 -2.64
CA LEU A 272 2.86 6.12 -4.05
C LEU A 272 1.43 5.80 -4.50
N HIS A 273 0.66 5.11 -3.66
CA HIS A 273 -0.64 4.59 -4.06
C HIS A 273 -1.76 5.62 -3.99
N LEU A 274 -1.80 6.49 -2.98
CA LEU A 274 -2.82 7.54 -2.88
C LEU A 274 -2.77 8.51 -4.07
N PRO A 275 -1.60 9.04 -4.51
CA PRO A 275 -1.52 9.84 -5.73
C PRO A 275 -2.00 9.10 -6.98
N ALA A 276 -1.69 7.80 -7.12
CA ALA A 276 -2.13 7.00 -8.26
C ALA A 276 -3.66 6.85 -8.30
N ILE A 277 -4.29 6.59 -7.14
CA ILE A 277 -5.75 6.48 -7.05
C ILE A 277 -6.42 7.83 -7.29
N ALA A 278 -5.88 8.91 -6.71
CA ALA A 278 -6.39 10.27 -6.89
C ALA A 278 -6.35 10.70 -8.37
N HIS A 279 -5.26 10.36 -9.08
CA HIS A 279 -5.12 10.59 -10.51
C HIS A 279 -6.30 9.99 -11.31
N GLU A 280 -6.72 8.77 -11.01
CA GLU A 280 -7.86 8.13 -11.66
C GLU A 280 -9.21 8.81 -11.36
N CYS A 281 -9.24 9.59 -10.29
CA CYS A 281 -10.38 10.47 -9.97
C CYS A 281 -10.31 11.85 -10.65
N GLY A 282 -9.21 12.15 -11.34
CA GLY A 282 -8.93 13.48 -11.90
C GLY A 282 -8.44 14.49 -10.85
N ILE A 283 -7.90 14.01 -9.72
CA ILE A 283 -7.41 14.82 -8.61
C ILE A 283 -5.87 14.76 -8.58
N GLU A 284 -5.23 15.92 -8.57
CA GLU A 284 -3.78 16.04 -8.38
C GLU A 284 -3.44 16.03 -6.88
N LEU A 285 -3.00 14.89 -6.37
CA LEU A 285 -2.54 14.74 -5.00
C LEU A 285 -1.00 14.84 -4.95
N LYS A 286 -0.48 16.00 -4.59
CA LYS A 286 0.97 16.22 -4.47
C LYS A 286 1.50 15.60 -3.18
N VAL A 287 2.51 14.76 -3.29
CA VAL A 287 3.14 14.05 -2.15
C VAL A 287 3.72 15.05 -1.15
N GLU A 288 4.21 16.20 -1.60
CA GLU A 288 4.77 17.25 -0.75
C GLU A 288 3.76 17.83 0.26
N ASN A 289 2.47 17.86 -0.10
CA ASN A 289 1.42 18.35 0.80
C ASN A 289 1.28 17.48 2.06
N ALA A 290 1.83 16.25 2.03
CA ALA A 290 1.84 15.35 3.18
C ALA A 290 2.57 15.96 4.40
N ASN A 291 3.61 16.78 4.19
CA ASN A 291 4.34 17.43 5.29
C ASN A 291 3.48 18.44 6.05
N GLU A 292 2.64 19.21 5.37
CA GLU A 292 1.73 20.15 6.03
C GLU A 292 0.70 19.44 6.90
N ILE A 293 0.19 18.29 6.40
CA ILE A 293 -0.74 17.44 7.14
C ILE A 293 0.00 16.77 8.30
N SER A 294 1.19 16.23 8.06
CA SER A 294 2.04 15.60 9.06
C SER A 294 2.37 16.55 10.23
N ALA A 295 2.67 17.80 9.94
CA ALA A 295 3.00 18.81 10.96
C ALA A 295 1.83 19.12 11.93
N LYS A 296 0.58 18.89 11.50
CA LYS A 296 -0.66 19.17 12.27
C LYS A 296 -1.28 17.92 12.88
N THR A 297 -0.88 16.74 12.41
CA THR A 297 -1.49 15.46 12.77
C THR A 297 -0.57 14.69 13.71
N PRO A 298 -0.97 14.46 14.97
CA PRO A 298 -0.17 13.64 15.88
C PRO A 298 -0.19 12.16 15.48
N ASN A 299 0.90 11.45 15.74
CA ASN A 299 0.94 10.00 15.60
C ASN A 299 0.31 9.35 16.83
N LEU A 300 -0.80 8.64 16.63
CA LEU A 300 -1.63 8.07 17.70
C LEU A 300 -1.42 6.57 17.90
N CYS A 301 -0.78 5.88 16.93
CA CYS A 301 -0.61 4.44 16.98
C CYS A 301 0.83 4.04 16.68
N HIS A 302 1.39 3.14 17.49
CA HIS A 302 2.68 2.50 17.26
C HIS A 302 2.48 1.01 16.99
N LEU A 303 2.03 0.69 15.78
CA LEU A 303 1.87 -0.68 15.31
C LEU A 303 3.19 -1.22 14.73
N ALA A 304 3.39 -2.53 14.75
CA ALA A 304 4.54 -3.16 14.12
C ALA A 304 4.71 -2.69 12.65
N PRO A 305 5.90 -2.31 12.18
CA PRO A 305 7.21 -2.49 12.79
C PRO A 305 7.64 -1.37 13.77
N ALA A 306 6.90 -0.24 13.86
CA ALA A 306 7.27 0.90 14.69
C ALA A 306 7.09 0.63 16.20
N GLY A 307 6.19 -0.29 16.57
CA GLY A 307 5.88 -0.65 17.95
C GLY A 307 5.56 -2.14 18.12
N TYR A 308 4.98 -2.47 19.25
CA TYR A 308 4.68 -3.85 19.70
C TYR A 308 3.25 -4.31 19.37
N ALA A 309 2.36 -3.38 19.01
CA ALA A 309 0.97 -3.71 18.70
C ALA A 309 0.80 -4.16 17.25
N TYR A 310 -0.22 -4.94 16.99
CA TYR A 310 -0.56 -5.51 15.70
C TYR A 310 -1.97 -5.13 15.26
N MET A 311 -2.40 -5.52 14.07
CA MET A 311 -3.71 -5.16 13.52
C MET A 311 -4.88 -5.70 14.36
N GLU A 312 -4.73 -6.86 14.97
CA GLU A 312 -5.73 -7.42 15.90
C GLU A 312 -5.92 -6.52 17.12
N ASP A 313 -4.84 -5.95 17.66
CA ASP A 313 -4.89 -5.04 18.81
C ASP A 313 -5.59 -3.72 18.43
N LEU A 314 -5.29 -3.19 17.24
CA LEU A 314 -6.00 -2.02 16.72
C LEU A 314 -7.50 -2.29 16.53
N ASN A 315 -7.86 -3.47 16.03
CA ASN A 315 -9.27 -3.86 15.90
C ASN A 315 -9.99 -3.88 17.26
N GLU A 316 -9.38 -4.46 18.26
CA GLU A 316 -9.93 -4.55 19.63
C GLU A 316 -10.04 -3.18 20.30
N ALA A 317 -9.06 -2.29 20.04
CA ALA A 317 -9.04 -0.91 20.52
C ALA A 317 -10.13 -0.02 19.87
N GLY A 318 -10.82 -0.49 18.82
CA GLY A 318 -11.92 0.21 18.16
C GLY A 318 -11.70 0.52 16.69
N GLY A 319 -10.57 0.09 16.13
CA GLY A 319 -10.27 0.15 14.70
C GLY A 319 -10.03 1.57 14.18
N VAL A 320 -10.09 1.69 12.86
CA VAL A 320 -9.83 2.95 12.14
C VAL A 320 -10.78 4.06 12.58
N TYR A 321 -12.05 3.75 12.78
CA TYR A 321 -13.04 4.77 13.17
C TYR A 321 -12.80 5.32 14.57
N ALA A 322 -12.20 4.56 15.48
CA ALA A 322 -11.79 5.09 16.79
C ALA A 322 -10.63 6.11 16.64
N VAL A 323 -9.67 5.84 15.75
CA VAL A 323 -8.61 6.80 15.40
C VAL A 323 -9.19 8.06 14.76
N MET A 324 -10.12 7.92 13.81
CA MET A 324 -10.80 9.07 13.20
C MET A 324 -11.58 9.88 14.23
N LYS A 325 -12.22 9.21 15.20
CA LYS A 325 -12.93 9.87 16.30
C LYS A 325 -11.98 10.68 17.20
N GLU A 326 -10.77 10.16 17.48
CA GLU A 326 -9.75 10.94 18.19
C GLU A 326 -9.31 12.17 17.40
N LEU A 327 -9.03 12.04 16.11
CA LEU A 327 -8.64 13.13 15.22
C LEU A 327 -9.73 14.20 15.08
N SER A 328 -11.01 13.80 15.08
CA SER A 328 -12.14 14.72 14.96
C SER A 328 -12.27 15.69 16.15
N LYS A 329 -11.73 15.33 17.33
CA LYS A 329 -11.74 16.20 18.51
C LYS A 329 -10.96 17.53 18.29
N LYS A 330 -10.02 17.56 17.32
CA LYS A 330 -9.26 18.75 16.91
C LYS A 330 -9.61 19.24 15.50
N ASN A 331 -10.73 18.81 14.95
CA ASN A 331 -11.21 19.19 13.61
C ASN A 331 -10.17 18.94 12.50
N LEU A 332 -9.42 17.84 12.58
CA LEU A 332 -8.38 17.49 11.60
C LEU A 332 -8.93 16.78 10.36
N LEU A 333 -10.21 16.42 10.35
CA LEU A 333 -10.88 15.68 9.28
C LEU A 333 -12.09 16.45 8.75
N ASP A 334 -12.32 16.36 7.45
CA ASP A 334 -13.61 16.72 6.83
C ASP A 334 -14.51 15.49 6.85
N LEU A 335 -15.52 15.49 7.70
CA LEU A 335 -16.41 14.37 7.92
C LEU A 335 -17.73 14.45 7.12
N SER A 336 -17.89 15.46 6.26
CA SER A 336 -19.11 15.70 5.49
C SER A 336 -19.32 14.74 4.31
N GLY A 337 -18.23 14.06 3.88
CA GLY A 337 -18.24 13.18 2.71
C GLY A 337 -19.16 11.97 2.86
N ILE A 338 -19.89 11.65 1.78
CA ILE A 338 -20.70 10.42 1.68
C ILE A 338 -19.80 9.19 1.57
N THR A 339 -20.26 8.05 2.06
CA THR A 339 -19.54 6.78 2.02
C THR A 339 -20.39 5.66 1.43
N VAL A 340 -19.80 4.48 1.25
CA VAL A 340 -20.51 3.26 0.79
C VAL A 340 -21.65 2.80 1.72
N THR A 341 -21.74 3.33 2.94
CA THR A 341 -22.86 3.06 3.83
C THR A 341 -24.13 3.88 3.48
N GLY A 342 -24.01 4.79 2.51
CA GLY A 342 -25.08 5.75 2.21
C GLY A 342 -25.25 6.85 3.25
N LYS A 343 -24.29 6.98 4.18
CA LYS A 343 -24.21 7.98 5.25
C LYS A 343 -22.93 8.79 5.13
N THR A 344 -22.89 9.94 5.77
CA THR A 344 -21.68 10.74 5.89
C THR A 344 -20.64 10.04 6.79
N MET A 345 -19.37 10.45 6.67
CA MET A 345 -18.32 9.96 7.56
C MET A 345 -18.60 10.36 9.02
N GLU A 346 -19.17 11.55 9.26
CA GLU A 346 -19.56 12.00 10.60
C GLU A 346 -20.56 11.05 11.27
N GLU A 347 -21.63 10.67 10.52
CA GLU A 347 -22.63 9.71 11.01
C GLU A 347 -22.00 8.33 11.29
N ASN A 348 -21.07 7.89 10.45
CA ASN A 348 -20.40 6.59 10.59
C ASN A 348 -19.53 6.52 11.85
N ILE A 349 -18.77 7.58 12.16
CA ILE A 349 -17.90 7.59 13.34
C ILE A 349 -18.59 8.10 14.62
N ALA A 350 -19.88 8.47 14.57
CA ALA A 350 -20.60 9.06 15.70
C ALA A 350 -20.51 8.21 16.97
N HIS A 351 -20.62 6.90 16.83
CA HIS A 351 -20.60 5.92 17.93
C HIS A 351 -19.26 5.22 18.12
N ALA A 352 -18.23 5.58 17.33
CA ALA A 352 -16.89 5.01 17.48
C ALA A 352 -16.28 5.41 18.83
N ARG A 353 -15.58 4.46 19.47
CA ARG A 353 -14.96 4.67 20.78
C ARG A 353 -13.57 4.08 20.78
N ASN A 354 -12.64 4.84 21.30
CA ASN A 354 -11.33 4.31 21.70
C ASN A 354 -11.53 3.46 22.97
N LYS A 355 -11.21 2.17 22.89
CA LYS A 355 -11.38 1.20 23.97
C LYS A 355 -10.06 0.86 24.66
N ASP A 356 -8.94 1.28 24.09
CA ASP A 356 -7.59 1.04 24.62
C ASP A 356 -6.67 2.21 24.26
N GLU A 357 -6.38 3.03 25.26
CA GLU A 357 -5.53 4.22 25.13
C GLU A 357 -4.03 3.89 25.02
N GLU A 358 -3.65 2.63 25.23
CA GLU A 358 -2.28 2.17 25.01
C GLU A 358 -2.03 1.88 23.52
N ILE A 359 -3.04 1.42 22.81
CA ILE A 359 -2.99 1.10 21.38
C ILE A 359 -3.31 2.35 20.53
N ILE A 360 -4.38 3.06 20.87
CA ILE A 360 -4.78 4.33 20.24
C ILE A 360 -4.62 5.43 21.28
N ARG A 361 -3.54 6.18 21.21
CA ARG A 361 -3.31 7.29 22.16
C ARG A 361 -4.39 8.36 22.02
N PRO A 362 -4.84 8.94 23.15
CA PRO A 362 -5.64 10.16 23.12
C PRO A 362 -4.90 11.27 22.37
N ILE A 363 -5.64 12.08 21.62
CA ILE A 363 -5.06 13.12 20.78
C ILE A 363 -4.21 14.15 21.54
N ASP A 364 -4.45 14.31 22.83
CA ASP A 364 -3.68 15.20 23.71
C ASP A 364 -2.45 14.54 24.34
N LYS A 365 -2.29 13.21 24.17
CA LYS A 365 -1.15 12.43 24.67
C LYS A 365 -0.62 11.46 23.59
N PRO A 366 -0.28 11.95 22.38
CA PRO A 366 0.16 11.10 21.28
C PRO A 366 1.53 10.47 21.54
N PHE A 367 1.88 9.44 20.76
CA PHE A 367 3.25 8.91 20.73
C PHE A 367 4.24 9.96 20.19
N MET A 368 3.83 10.71 19.14
CA MET A 368 4.57 11.85 18.62
C MET A 368 3.61 13.00 18.29
N PRO A 369 4.02 14.26 18.53
CA PRO A 369 3.17 15.41 18.23
C PRO A 369 2.95 15.69 16.74
N ILE A 370 3.69 15.01 15.89
CA ILE A 370 3.69 15.10 14.43
C ILE A 370 3.50 13.72 13.80
N GLY A 371 3.16 13.68 12.51
CA GLY A 371 2.82 12.48 11.79
C GLY A 371 3.96 11.48 11.60
N GLY A 372 3.60 10.23 11.40
CA GLY A 372 4.52 9.09 11.28
C GLY A 372 5.31 9.03 9.96
N ILE A 373 4.98 9.85 8.95
CA ILE A 373 5.67 9.90 7.66
C ILE A 373 6.22 11.31 7.42
N ALA A 374 7.39 11.40 6.77
CA ALA A 374 8.00 12.63 6.29
C ALA A 374 8.40 12.51 4.82
N VAL A 375 8.24 13.61 4.08
CA VAL A 375 8.67 13.77 2.68
C VAL A 375 9.85 14.73 2.67
N LEU A 376 11.02 14.22 2.28
CA LEU A 376 12.27 14.97 2.28
C LEU A 376 12.53 15.59 0.90
N LYS A 377 13.18 16.76 0.89
CA LYS A 377 13.64 17.42 -0.33
C LYS A 377 15.07 17.95 -0.17
N GLY A 378 15.74 18.19 -1.28
CA GLY A 378 17.08 18.75 -1.31
C GLY A 378 17.78 18.52 -2.64
N ASN A 379 19.05 18.84 -2.73
CA ASN A 379 19.80 18.67 -3.96
C ASN A 379 19.98 17.20 -4.38
N LEU A 380 19.82 16.24 -3.43
CA LEU A 380 19.82 14.81 -3.73
C LEU A 380 18.43 14.30 -4.13
N ALA A 381 17.36 14.89 -3.59
CA ALA A 381 15.98 14.55 -3.87
C ALA A 381 15.16 15.81 -4.20
N PRO A 382 15.37 16.45 -5.36
CA PRO A 382 14.70 17.72 -5.67
C PRO A 382 13.19 17.58 -5.79
N ASP A 383 12.68 16.43 -6.19
CA ASP A 383 11.24 16.16 -6.19
C ASP A 383 10.79 15.62 -4.84
N THR A 384 11.22 14.43 -4.44
CA THR A 384 10.86 13.81 -3.15
C THR A 384 11.83 12.72 -2.72
N GLY A 385 11.87 12.47 -1.39
CA GLY A 385 12.30 11.21 -0.76
C GLY A 385 11.35 10.95 0.40
N VAL A 386 10.94 9.72 0.66
CA VAL A 386 9.92 9.40 1.67
C VAL A 386 10.51 8.52 2.76
N VAL A 387 10.24 8.87 4.03
CA VAL A 387 10.70 8.09 5.18
C VAL A 387 9.56 7.85 6.17
N LYS A 388 9.51 6.64 6.75
CA LYS A 388 8.64 6.30 7.89
C LYS A 388 9.28 6.82 9.16
N ARG A 389 9.01 8.08 9.50
CA ARG A 389 9.57 8.77 10.68
C ARG A 389 9.31 8.01 11.98
N SER A 390 8.13 7.42 12.13
CA SER A 390 7.74 6.66 13.32
C SER A 390 8.56 5.40 13.57
N ALA A 391 9.34 4.95 12.60
CA ALA A 391 10.23 3.78 12.71
C ALA A 391 11.72 4.15 12.78
N VAL A 392 12.04 5.45 12.83
CA VAL A 392 13.42 5.96 12.91
C VAL A 392 13.81 6.19 14.36
N ALA A 393 14.96 5.67 14.78
CA ALA A 393 15.52 5.92 16.10
C ALA A 393 15.86 7.42 16.28
N PRO A 394 15.66 8.00 17.48
CA PRO A 394 15.89 9.43 17.71
C PRO A 394 17.27 9.94 17.27
N GLU A 395 18.31 9.13 17.49
CA GLU A 395 19.70 9.43 17.11
C GLU A 395 19.93 9.44 15.59
N MET A 396 19.06 8.83 14.81
CA MET A 396 19.12 8.77 13.35
C MET A 396 18.21 9.79 12.65
N MET A 397 17.48 10.61 13.41
CA MET A 397 16.63 11.66 12.84
C MET A 397 17.45 12.72 12.09
N VAL A 398 18.67 12.98 12.53
CA VAL A 398 19.67 13.78 11.83
C VAL A 398 20.92 12.93 11.68
N HIS A 399 21.34 12.68 10.45
CA HIS A 399 22.47 11.82 10.16
C HIS A 399 23.31 12.39 9.01
N GLU A 400 24.60 12.26 9.13
CA GLU A 400 25.55 12.64 8.10
C GLU A 400 26.63 11.57 7.96
N GLY A 401 26.90 11.12 6.74
CA GLY A 401 27.88 10.06 6.53
C GLY A 401 28.28 9.85 5.09
N PRO A 402 29.36 9.09 4.87
CA PRO A 402 29.85 8.76 3.54
C PRO A 402 28.93 7.77 2.84
N ALA A 403 28.69 8.00 1.55
CA ALA A 403 27.93 7.11 0.69
C ALA A 403 28.65 5.80 0.43
N ARG A 404 27.93 4.68 0.52
CA ARG A 404 28.29 3.36 0.00
C ARG A 404 27.35 3.04 -1.15
N VAL A 405 27.84 3.06 -2.38
CA VAL A 405 27.03 3.13 -3.59
C VAL A 405 26.89 1.78 -4.26
N PHE A 406 25.64 1.35 -4.49
CA PHE A 406 25.30 0.09 -5.14
C PHE A 406 24.24 0.32 -6.24
N ASP A 407 24.40 -0.37 -7.36
CA ASP A 407 23.53 -0.23 -8.51
C ASP A 407 22.42 -1.30 -8.57
N CYS A 408 22.30 -2.13 -7.53
CA CYS A 408 21.22 -3.09 -7.31
C CYS A 408 21.14 -3.52 -5.83
N GLU A 409 20.03 -4.12 -5.46
CA GLU A 409 19.81 -4.63 -4.11
C GLU A 409 20.79 -5.76 -3.73
N GLU A 410 21.09 -6.65 -4.66
CA GLU A 410 21.92 -7.83 -4.45
C GLU A 410 23.33 -7.46 -4.00
N ASP A 411 23.95 -6.47 -4.66
CA ASP A 411 25.30 -6.00 -4.32
C ASP A 411 25.33 -5.31 -2.96
N ALA A 412 24.28 -4.53 -2.64
CA ALA A 412 24.14 -3.90 -1.33
C ALA A 412 24.02 -4.94 -0.21
N ILE A 413 23.19 -5.96 -0.38
CA ILE A 413 23.04 -7.05 0.59
C ILE A 413 24.36 -7.79 0.79
N ALA A 414 25.06 -8.12 -0.30
CA ALA A 414 26.36 -8.79 -0.24
C ALA A 414 27.41 -7.96 0.53
N ALA A 415 27.41 -6.63 0.35
CA ALA A 415 28.30 -5.74 1.07
C ALA A 415 27.95 -5.63 2.57
N ILE A 416 26.66 -5.53 2.91
CA ILE A 416 26.18 -5.47 4.30
C ILE A 416 26.57 -6.76 5.03
N LYS A 417 26.20 -7.93 4.50
CA LYS A 417 26.50 -9.23 5.08
C LYS A 417 28.00 -9.53 5.11
N GLY A 418 28.74 -9.04 4.14
CA GLY A 418 30.20 -9.15 4.05
C GLY A 418 30.98 -8.23 4.99
N GLY A 419 30.32 -7.46 5.86
CA GLY A 419 30.95 -6.58 6.85
C GLY A 419 31.67 -5.38 6.22
N LYS A 420 31.26 -4.93 5.02
CA LYS A 420 31.86 -3.78 4.32
C LYS A 420 31.20 -2.45 4.67
N ILE A 421 30.10 -2.48 5.43
CA ILE A 421 29.36 -1.30 5.89
C ILE A 421 29.74 -1.01 7.33
N ASN A 422 30.12 0.23 7.60
CA ASN A 422 30.60 0.66 8.91
C ASN A 422 29.56 1.58 9.60
N PRO A 423 29.58 1.68 10.94
CA PRO A 423 28.83 2.70 11.63
C PRO A 423 29.08 4.11 11.05
N GLY A 424 28.03 4.86 10.78
CA GLY A 424 28.07 6.19 10.17
C GLY A 424 27.86 6.21 8.65
N ASP A 425 27.97 5.07 7.96
CA ASP A 425 27.76 5.01 6.51
C ASP A 425 26.30 5.31 6.09
N VAL A 426 26.14 5.79 4.85
CA VAL A 426 24.86 5.89 4.16
C VAL A 426 24.87 4.96 2.95
N VAL A 427 24.10 3.88 3.01
CA VAL A 427 23.97 2.91 1.91
C VAL A 427 23.03 3.49 0.85
N VAL A 428 23.52 3.62 -0.39
CA VAL A 428 22.81 4.15 -1.55
C VAL A 428 22.53 3.02 -2.53
N ILE A 429 21.24 2.67 -2.70
CA ILE A 429 20.81 1.64 -3.67
C ILE A 429 20.05 2.35 -4.78
N ARG A 430 20.58 2.33 -5.99
CA ARG A 430 20.04 3.08 -7.12
C ARG A 430 19.73 2.18 -8.32
N TYR A 431 19.01 2.73 -9.32
CA TYR A 431 18.47 2.00 -10.47
C TYR A 431 17.42 0.94 -10.11
N GLU A 432 16.75 1.13 -8.97
CA GLU A 432 15.62 0.30 -8.52
C GLU A 432 14.29 1.07 -8.57
N GLY A 433 14.28 2.26 -9.19
CA GLY A 433 13.11 3.11 -9.38
C GLY A 433 12.09 2.56 -10.39
N PRO A 434 11.01 3.33 -10.68
CA PRO A 434 9.95 2.93 -11.61
C PRO A 434 10.45 2.48 -12.97
N LYS A 435 11.40 3.20 -13.57
CA LYS A 435 12.03 2.88 -14.88
C LYS A 435 13.31 2.06 -14.72
N GLY A 436 14.06 2.30 -13.67
CA GLY A 436 15.37 1.69 -13.44
C GLY A 436 15.27 0.22 -13.05
N GLY A 437 14.37 -0.12 -12.14
CA GLY A 437 14.11 -1.45 -11.67
C GLY A 437 13.78 -2.47 -12.77
N PRO A 438 12.84 -2.27 -13.71
CA PRO A 438 11.62 -1.49 -13.56
C PRO A 438 10.67 -2.09 -12.52
N GLY A 439 9.59 -1.37 -12.23
CA GLY A 439 8.59 -1.81 -11.25
C GLY A 439 8.88 -1.32 -9.83
N MET A 440 9.85 -0.38 -9.68
CA MET A 440 10.14 0.29 -8.39
C MET A 440 10.27 -0.73 -7.25
N ARG A 441 11.27 -1.59 -7.35
CA ARG A 441 11.48 -2.75 -6.48
C ARG A 441 11.34 -2.38 -5.00
N GLU A 442 10.59 -3.18 -4.27
CA GLU A 442 10.41 -3.03 -2.83
C GLU A 442 11.40 -3.92 -2.09
N MET A 443 12.17 -3.32 -1.18
CA MET A 443 13.27 -3.99 -0.50
C MET A 443 13.02 -4.06 1.00
N LEU A 444 13.22 -5.24 1.58
CA LEU A 444 13.21 -5.48 3.03
C LEU A 444 14.56 -6.08 3.49
N ASN A 445 15.18 -6.90 2.66
CA ASN A 445 16.42 -7.60 3.01
C ASN A 445 17.56 -6.66 3.42
N PRO A 446 17.84 -5.53 2.72
CA PRO A 446 18.91 -4.61 3.13
C PRO A 446 18.64 -4.00 4.51
N THR A 447 17.40 -3.55 4.78
CA THR A 447 17.03 -2.95 6.07
C THR A 447 17.08 -3.96 7.21
N SER A 448 16.59 -5.18 6.96
CA SER A 448 16.64 -6.27 7.96
C SER A 448 18.07 -6.75 8.21
N ALA A 449 18.92 -6.82 7.19
CA ALA A 449 20.34 -7.17 7.35
C ALA A 449 21.09 -6.12 8.20
N ILE A 450 20.85 -4.83 7.97
CA ILE A 450 21.43 -3.74 8.77
C ILE A 450 21.01 -3.88 10.25
N VAL A 451 19.72 -4.14 10.52
CA VAL A 451 19.22 -4.35 11.89
C VAL A 451 19.80 -5.62 12.50
N GLY A 452 19.80 -6.75 11.79
CA GLY A 452 20.34 -8.04 12.25
C GLY A 452 21.82 -7.97 12.62
N MET A 453 22.60 -7.20 11.87
CA MET A 453 24.02 -6.95 12.15
C MET A 453 24.26 -5.94 13.28
N GLY A 454 23.21 -5.31 13.83
CA GLY A 454 23.33 -4.33 14.91
C GLY A 454 23.71 -2.91 14.45
N LEU A 455 23.54 -2.59 13.17
CA LEU A 455 23.86 -1.29 12.57
C LEU A 455 22.66 -0.35 12.45
N GLY A 456 21.47 -0.77 12.86
CA GLY A 456 20.21 -0.04 12.65
C GLY A 456 20.13 1.36 13.29
N SER A 457 20.96 1.65 14.29
CA SER A 457 21.07 2.96 14.95
C SER A 457 22.24 3.82 14.46
N THR A 458 22.98 3.37 13.45
CA THR A 458 24.21 4.06 12.99
C THR A 458 24.36 4.14 11.48
N VAL A 459 23.54 3.41 10.71
CA VAL A 459 23.58 3.36 9.25
C VAL A 459 22.24 3.77 8.67
N ALA A 460 22.24 4.68 7.70
CA ALA A 460 21.06 5.05 6.93
C ALA A 460 21.09 4.37 5.55
N LEU A 461 19.88 4.21 4.95
CA LEU A 461 19.73 3.69 3.60
C LEU A 461 18.91 4.67 2.76
N ILE A 462 19.31 4.90 1.51
CA ILE A 462 18.53 5.67 0.54
C ILE A 462 18.39 4.90 -0.77
N THR A 463 17.24 5.07 -1.46
CA THR A 463 17.00 4.41 -2.74
C THR A 463 15.99 5.18 -3.60
N ASP A 464 16.13 5.07 -4.92
CA ASP A 464 15.09 5.47 -5.88
C ASP A 464 14.00 4.40 -6.07
N GLY A 465 14.19 3.20 -5.49
CA GLY A 465 13.19 2.18 -5.32
C GLY A 465 12.31 2.43 -4.09
N ARG A 466 11.86 1.34 -3.45
CA ARG A 466 11.04 1.38 -2.24
C ARG A 466 11.64 0.53 -1.13
N PHE A 467 11.41 0.95 0.11
CA PHE A 467 11.56 0.04 1.24
C PHE A 467 10.20 -0.48 1.68
N SER A 468 10.17 -1.73 2.13
CA SER A 468 8.95 -2.37 2.63
C SER A 468 8.34 -1.57 3.79
N GLY A 469 7.02 -1.58 3.90
CA GLY A 469 6.32 -1.04 5.07
C GLY A 469 6.72 -1.71 6.40
N ALA A 470 7.38 -2.87 6.33
CA ALA A 470 7.95 -3.61 7.45
C ALA A 470 9.37 -3.14 7.85
N SER A 471 9.99 -2.21 7.12
CA SER A 471 11.34 -1.70 7.39
C SER A 471 11.40 -0.86 8.66
N ARG A 472 12.53 -0.98 9.37
CA ARG A 472 12.91 -0.15 10.52
C ARG A 472 14.16 0.65 10.20
N GLY A 473 14.38 1.77 10.93
CA GLY A 473 15.56 2.62 10.81
C GLY A 473 15.41 3.75 9.80
N ALA A 474 16.50 4.49 9.58
CA ALA A 474 16.55 5.62 8.65
C ALA A 474 16.63 5.12 7.19
N ALA A 475 15.50 4.62 6.67
CA ALA A 475 15.34 4.10 5.33
C ALA A 475 14.48 5.06 4.49
N ILE A 476 15.14 5.83 3.60
CA ILE A 476 14.52 6.83 2.73
C ILE A 476 14.35 6.24 1.33
N GLY A 477 13.12 5.96 0.94
CA GLY A 477 12.77 5.48 -0.39
C GLY A 477 12.17 6.55 -1.27
N HIS A 478 11.74 6.16 -2.49
CA HIS A 478 11.07 7.02 -3.46
C HIS A 478 11.90 8.26 -3.85
N VAL A 479 13.24 8.19 -3.75
CA VAL A 479 14.10 9.31 -4.13
C VAL A 479 13.87 9.65 -5.60
N SER A 480 13.41 10.86 -5.84
CA SER A 480 13.00 11.33 -7.15
C SER A 480 13.67 12.68 -7.47
N PRO A 481 14.08 12.86 -8.75
CA PRO A 481 14.03 11.93 -9.89
C PRO A 481 14.93 10.72 -9.70
N GLU A 482 14.53 9.54 -10.24
CA GLU A 482 15.29 8.29 -10.15
C GLU A 482 16.59 8.29 -10.97
N ALA A 483 17.51 7.39 -10.64
CA ALA A 483 18.80 7.29 -11.32
C ALA A 483 18.68 6.98 -12.82
N ALA A 484 17.70 6.19 -13.23
CA ALA A 484 17.52 5.78 -14.64
C ALA A 484 17.20 6.95 -15.59
N VAL A 485 16.72 8.07 -15.06
CA VAL A 485 16.47 9.31 -15.82
C VAL A 485 17.51 10.41 -15.56
N GLY A 486 18.61 10.08 -14.87
CA GLY A 486 19.68 11.03 -14.56
C GLY A 486 19.38 11.94 -13.36
N GLY A 487 18.50 11.49 -12.45
CA GLY A 487 18.30 12.16 -11.17
C GLY A 487 19.59 12.26 -10.35
N PRO A 488 19.69 13.18 -9.38
CA PRO A 488 20.93 13.39 -8.61
C PRO A 488 21.49 12.14 -7.95
N ILE A 489 20.62 11.19 -7.54
CA ILE A 489 21.05 9.92 -6.96
C ILE A 489 21.97 9.10 -7.93
N ALA A 490 21.83 9.29 -9.25
CA ALA A 490 22.69 8.66 -10.24
C ALA A 490 24.12 9.22 -10.23
N LEU A 491 24.30 10.43 -9.69
CA LEU A 491 25.54 11.19 -9.71
C LEU A 491 26.41 10.98 -8.46
N ILE A 492 25.88 10.28 -7.46
CA ILE A 492 26.58 10.00 -6.21
C ILE A 492 27.72 9.02 -6.47
N GLU A 493 28.88 9.32 -5.93
CA GLU A 493 30.07 8.48 -5.97
C GLU A 493 30.41 7.95 -4.57
N GLU A 494 31.19 6.89 -4.52
CA GLU A 494 31.64 6.27 -3.27
C GLU A 494 32.36 7.29 -2.39
N GLY A 495 31.93 7.42 -1.13
CA GLY A 495 32.48 8.34 -0.15
C GLY A 495 31.91 9.76 -0.17
N ASP A 496 31.04 10.13 -1.10
CA ASP A 496 30.33 11.42 -1.06
C ASP A 496 29.55 11.57 0.26
N ILE A 497 29.61 12.74 0.87
CA ILE A 497 28.93 12.97 2.15
C ILE A 497 27.46 13.30 1.91
N ILE A 498 26.59 12.45 2.47
CA ILE A 498 25.13 12.62 2.44
C ILE A 498 24.67 13.18 3.78
N SER A 499 23.80 14.18 3.75
CA SER A 499 23.18 14.82 4.90
C SER A 499 21.69 14.58 4.89
N ILE A 500 21.19 13.95 5.96
CA ILE A 500 19.79 13.63 6.21
C ILE A 500 19.32 14.42 7.43
N ASP A 501 18.27 15.21 7.28
CA ASP A 501 17.65 15.95 8.39
C ASP A 501 16.13 15.78 8.28
N ILE A 502 15.61 14.74 8.94
CA ILE A 502 14.20 14.38 8.89
C ILE A 502 13.31 15.44 9.55
N PRO A 503 13.67 16.02 10.72
CA PRO A 503 12.95 17.13 11.32
C PRO A 503 12.75 18.32 10.40
N ASN A 504 13.76 18.68 9.61
CA ASN A 504 13.72 19.80 8.67
C ASN A 504 13.37 19.38 7.22
N TYR A 505 12.93 18.13 7.02
CA TYR A 505 12.51 17.60 5.72
C TYR A 505 13.59 17.71 4.64
N SER A 506 14.87 17.50 5.00
CA SER A 506 16.01 17.74 4.12
C SER A 506 16.78 16.46 3.77
N LEU A 507 17.14 16.31 2.49
CA LEU A 507 18.00 15.25 1.97
C LEU A 507 18.97 15.82 0.94
N ASN A 508 20.24 15.91 1.30
CA ASN A 508 21.26 16.53 0.47
C ASN A 508 22.53 15.70 0.35
N VAL A 509 23.29 15.95 -0.71
CA VAL A 509 24.68 15.57 -0.83
C VAL A 509 25.54 16.83 -0.71
N LYS A 510 26.67 16.76 0.00
CA LYS A 510 27.60 17.88 0.20
C LYS A 510 28.54 18.04 -1.00
N LEU A 511 27.97 18.34 -2.15
CA LEU A 511 28.66 18.68 -3.38
C LEU A 511 28.23 20.08 -3.83
N SER A 512 29.12 20.80 -4.51
CA SER A 512 28.75 22.06 -5.14
C SER A 512 27.86 21.82 -6.37
N ASP A 513 27.08 22.83 -6.76
CA ASP A 513 26.25 22.76 -7.95
C ASP A 513 27.10 22.55 -9.21
N GLU A 514 28.33 23.10 -9.26
CA GLU A 514 29.26 22.93 -10.37
C GLU A 514 29.74 21.48 -10.50
N GLU A 515 30.03 20.80 -9.36
CA GLU A 515 30.42 19.38 -9.39
C GLU A 515 29.25 18.48 -9.79
N LEU A 516 28.06 18.75 -9.26
CA LEU A 516 26.85 18.01 -9.66
C LEU A 516 26.56 18.17 -11.17
N GLU A 517 26.70 19.39 -11.69
CA GLU A 517 26.49 19.64 -13.12
C GLU A 517 27.57 18.99 -14.00
N LYS A 518 28.83 19.00 -13.55
CA LYS A 518 29.93 18.28 -14.20
C LYS A 518 29.65 16.78 -14.29
N ARG A 519 29.23 16.14 -13.19
CA ARG A 519 28.85 14.72 -13.15
C ARG A 519 27.62 14.44 -14.01
N ARG A 520 26.63 15.35 -14.04
CA ARG A 520 25.45 15.26 -14.90
C ARG A 520 25.81 15.22 -16.38
N ARG A 521 26.75 16.06 -16.83
CA ARG A 521 27.24 16.05 -18.23
C ARG A 521 27.99 14.78 -18.59
N ALA A 522 28.63 14.14 -17.63
CA ALA A 522 29.35 12.87 -17.83
C ALA A 522 28.42 11.65 -17.76
N TRP A 523 27.26 11.78 -17.10
CA TRP A 523 26.30 10.68 -16.94
C TRP A 523 25.72 10.23 -18.28
N LYS A 524 25.53 8.91 -18.40
CA LYS A 524 24.88 8.29 -19.57
C LYS A 524 23.83 7.29 -19.10
N PRO A 525 22.65 7.24 -19.75
CA PRO A 525 21.63 6.25 -19.44
C PRO A 525 22.16 4.82 -19.51
N LYS A 526 21.91 4.02 -18.48
CA LYS A 526 22.21 2.59 -18.52
C LYS A 526 21.29 1.88 -19.49
N LYS A 527 21.88 1.15 -20.45
CA LYS A 527 21.11 0.25 -21.31
C LYS A 527 20.67 -0.97 -20.50
N ARG A 528 19.38 -1.32 -20.57
CA ARG A 528 18.81 -2.52 -19.94
C ARG A 528 18.54 -3.53 -21.03
N THR A 529 19.46 -4.46 -21.22
CA THR A 529 19.36 -5.57 -22.19
C THR A 529 18.82 -6.85 -21.55
N ASP A 530 18.63 -6.83 -20.24
CA ASP A 530 18.13 -7.90 -19.38
C ASP A 530 16.61 -7.91 -19.20
N LEU A 531 15.90 -6.99 -19.85
CA LEU A 531 14.46 -6.84 -19.72
C LEU A 531 13.74 -7.44 -20.93
N ASP A 532 12.63 -8.11 -20.66
CA ASP A 532 11.74 -8.65 -21.67
C ASP A 532 10.25 -8.49 -21.28
N GLY A 533 9.36 -8.95 -22.14
CA GLY A 533 7.94 -9.09 -21.87
C GLY A 533 7.27 -7.81 -21.35
N TYR A 534 6.55 -7.95 -20.23
CA TYR A 534 5.74 -6.86 -19.68
C TYR A 534 6.59 -5.71 -19.10
N LEU A 535 7.75 -6.01 -18.53
CA LEU A 535 8.61 -5.00 -17.92
C LEU A 535 9.11 -3.95 -18.93
N VAL A 536 9.30 -4.34 -20.19
CA VAL A 536 9.66 -3.40 -21.27
C VAL A 536 8.53 -2.40 -21.53
N ARG A 537 7.28 -2.89 -21.61
CA ARG A 537 6.11 -2.03 -21.81
C ARG A 537 5.91 -1.08 -20.62
N TYR A 538 5.97 -1.61 -19.41
CA TYR A 538 5.83 -0.83 -18.19
C TYR A 538 6.87 0.29 -18.13
N ARG A 539 8.16 -0.03 -18.36
CA ARG A 539 9.25 0.94 -18.35
C ARG A 539 9.04 2.10 -19.34
N ALA A 540 8.44 1.81 -20.50
CA ALA A 540 8.19 2.82 -21.52
C ALA A 540 7.12 3.83 -21.10
N LEU A 541 6.13 3.41 -20.31
CA LEU A 541 4.94 4.20 -19.98
C LEU A 541 4.97 4.79 -18.57
N VAL A 542 5.74 4.18 -17.64
CA VAL A 542 5.70 4.56 -16.22
C VAL A 542 6.28 5.95 -15.97
N THR A 543 5.59 6.71 -15.11
CA THR A 543 6.03 8.01 -14.61
C THR A 543 6.95 7.88 -13.39
N SER A 544 7.39 9.01 -12.84
CA SER A 544 8.22 9.07 -11.63
C SER A 544 7.47 8.63 -10.38
N GLY A 545 8.22 8.20 -9.35
CA GLY A 545 7.68 7.78 -8.06
C GLY A 545 6.89 8.88 -7.32
N ASN A 546 7.33 10.14 -7.41
CA ASN A 546 6.61 11.28 -6.83
C ASN A 546 5.24 11.56 -7.48
N ARG A 547 4.98 10.99 -8.66
CA ARG A 547 3.70 11.04 -9.38
C ARG A 547 2.89 9.74 -9.22
N GLY A 548 3.24 8.89 -8.27
CA GLY A 548 2.56 7.62 -8.03
C GLY A 548 3.00 6.46 -8.92
N ALA A 549 4.05 6.62 -9.75
CA ALA A 549 4.51 5.64 -10.74
C ALA A 549 3.33 5.09 -11.57
N ILE A 550 2.49 5.98 -12.08
CA ILE A 550 1.34 5.67 -12.94
C ILE A 550 1.80 5.45 -14.39
N LEU A 551 0.98 4.76 -15.19
CA LEU A 551 1.22 4.63 -16.62
C LEU A 551 0.58 5.79 -17.37
N GLU A 552 1.38 6.50 -18.15
CA GLU A 552 0.91 7.58 -19.03
C GLU A 552 1.39 7.31 -20.46
N LEU A 553 0.57 7.68 -21.44
CA LEU A 553 1.01 7.66 -22.83
C LEU A 553 2.09 8.74 -23.06
N PRO A 554 3.06 8.47 -23.94
CA PRO A 554 4.02 9.49 -24.34
C PRO A 554 3.33 10.74 -24.88
N LYS A 555 3.91 11.93 -24.60
CA LYS A 555 3.32 13.23 -25.01
C LYS A 555 3.15 13.39 -26.53
N ASP A 556 3.88 12.62 -27.30
CA ASP A 556 3.91 12.58 -28.76
C ASP A 556 3.04 11.44 -29.34
N TRP A 557 2.16 10.86 -28.52
CA TRP A 557 1.25 9.79 -28.95
C TRP A 557 0.16 10.27 -29.92
N GLU A 558 -0.27 11.52 -29.85
CA GLU A 558 -1.20 12.18 -30.77
C GLU A 558 -0.41 12.77 -31.96
#